data_9d769f74cd01af701846517fb210fda8
#
_entry.id   9d769f74cd01af701846517fb210fda8
#
_cell.length_a   1.000
_cell.length_b   1.000
_cell.length_c   1.000
_cell.angle_alpha   90.00
_cell.angle_beta   90.00
_cell.angle_gamma   90.00
#
_symmetry.space_group_name_H-M   'P 1'
#
loop_
_entity.id
_entity.type
_entity.pdbx_description
1 polymer ?
#
loop_
_entity_poly.entity_id
_entity_poly.type
_entity_poly.pdbx_seq_one_letter_code
_entity_poly.pdbx_strand_id
1 'polypeptide(L)'
;MTKAQNAVQLTRELVRMNTINPPGREEPCARYLGALLEEAGFQTTYHSFGDGRVSLIATLGASVSKAPLCFTGHIDTVPLGAAPWRMDPFAADTDAGKLYGRGSSDMKCGVAAFTLAALNMARHLSGTPGLTLVITAGEETGCEGAFHLYRGGVLGRAGAVVVAEPSSNYPFVGHKGALWLKARTRGVTAHGSMPEKGVNAVYKAAHAVSGLEQFRFTNPPHGLMGQATLNVGTFHGGLNINSVPDQAEIGIDIRTVPTVDHKELIRLLARQLGPEVELETLMDLEAVYTDPQDPWMQSVFDVMAPILGDRPAPRVATYFTDAAALNQAYSNPPTVVLGPGEPQMAHQTDEYCVVERVEKAVAGYEEIIRRWCLT
;
A
#
# COMPACT_ATOMS: atom_id res chain seq x y z
N MET A 1 -2.87 -19.24 -24.71
CA MET A 1 -2.19 -18.02 -24.24
C MET A 1 -0.70 -18.26 -24.24
N THR A 2 0.12 -17.35 -24.76
CA THR A 2 1.58 -17.46 -24.72
C THR A 2 2.04 -17.38 -23.27
N LYS A 3 2.69 -18.42 -22.78
CA LYS A 3 3.24 -18.46 -21.41
C LYS A 3 4.21 -17.31 -21.24
N ALA A 4 4.04 -16.46 -20.22
CA ALA A 4 5.00 -15.40 -19.93
C ALA A 4 6.39 -16.01 -19.72
N GLN A 5 7.34 -15.70 -20.61
CA GLN A 5 8.67 -16.32 -20.58
C GLN A 5 9.60 -15.69 -19.54
N ASN A 6 9.30 -14.44 -19.09
CA ASN A 6 10.06 -13.73 -18.06
C ASN A 6 9.22 -12.64 -17.40
N ALA A 7 9.69 -12.07 -16.28
CA ALA A 7 8.96 -11.07 -15.50
C ALA A 7 8.78 -9.75 -16.26
N VAL A 8 9.69 -9.38 -17.14
CA VAL A 8 9.58 -8.15 -17.96
C VAL A 8 8.41 -8.28 -18.93
N GLN A 9 8.27 -9.46 -19.57
CA GLN A 9 7.15 -9.72 -20.46
C GLN A 9 5.83 -9.74 -19.67
N LEU A 10 5.82 -10.37 -18.49
CA LEU A 10 4.62 -10.36 -17.63
C LEU A 10 4.29 -8.92 -17.19
N THR A 11 5.28 -8.12 -16.80
CA THR A 11 5.06 -6.69 -16.49
C THR A 11 4.41 -5.95 -17.65
N ARG A 12 4.88 -6.19 -18.90
CA ARG A 12 4.26 -5.59 -20.10
C ARG A 12 2.79 -5.93 -20.25
N GLU A 13 2.45 -7.21 -20.07
CA GLU A 13 1.06 -7.66 -20.17
C GLU A 13 0.19 -6.99 -19.09
N LEU A 14 0.70 -6.86 -17.86
CA LEU A 14 -0.03 -6.21 -16.77
C LEU A 14 -0.19 -4.69 -17.00
N VAL A 15 0.86 -4.00 -17.48
CA VAL A 15 0.82 -2.54 -17.75
C VAL A 15 -0.19 -2.22 -18.86
N ARG A 16 -0.33 -3.08 -19.88
CA ARG A 16 -1.31 -2.92 -20.96
C ARG A 16 -2.77 -3.02 -20.51
N MET A 17 -3.02 -3.61 -19.36
CA MET A 17 -4.33 -3.66 -18.74
C MET A 17 -4.58 -2.38 -17.95
N ASN A 18 -5.51 -1.54 -18.42
CA ASN A 18 -5.89 -0.33 -17.72
C ASN A 18 -6.68 -0.65 -16.46
N THR A 19 -6.07 -0.44 -15.32
CA THR A 19 -6.64 -0.65 -13.99
C THR A 19 -6.62 0.64 -13.15
N ILE A 20 -6.76 1.80 -13.81
CA ILE A 20 -6.83 3.10 -13.12
C ILE A 20 -7.97 3.09 -12.10
N ASN A 21 -7.67 3.51 -10.89
CA ASN A 21 -8.57 3.60 -9.77
C ASN A 21 -8.63 5.06 -9.26
N PRO A 22 -9.80 5.73 -9.22
CA PRO A 22 -11.10 5.23 -9.67
C PRO A 22 -11.25 5.17 -11.20
N PRO A 23 -12.18 4.35 -11.77
CA PRO A 23 -13.16 3.51 -11.07
C PRO A 23 -12.61 2.16 -10.57
N GLY A 24 -11.43 1.72 -11.02
CA GLY A 24 -10.87 0.39 -10.82
C GLY A 24 -11.55 -0.65 -11.72
N ARG A 25 -10.74 -1.46 -12.41
CA ARG A 25 -11.19 -2.59 -13.26
C ARG A 25 -10.13 -3.67 -13.23
N GLU A 26 -9.85 -4.16 -12.03
CA GLU A 26 -8.75 -5.07 -11.78
C GLU A 26 -9.06 -6.52 -12.16
N GLU A 27 -10.34 -6.90 -12.30
CA GLU A 27 -10.77 -8.27 -12.55
C GLU A 27 -10.06 -8.94 -13.76
N PRO A 28 -9.92 -8.32 -14.95
CA PRO A 28 -9.20 -8.94 -16.05
C PRO A 28 -7.74 -9.25 -15.71
N CYS A 29 -7.07 -8.36 -14.97
CA CYS A 29 -5.70 -8.53 -14.52
C CYS A 29 -5.59 -9.67 -13.50
N ALA A 30 -6.47 -9.71 -12.49
CA ALA A 30 -6.53 -10.78 -11.50
C ALA A 30 -6.79 -12.15 -12.16
N ARG A 31 -7.72 -12.22 -13.10
CA ARG A 31 -8.04 -13.44 -13.85
C ARG A 31 -6.87 -13.93 -14.71
N TYR A 32 -6.16 -13.02 -15.36
CA TYR A 32 -4.97 -13.34 -16.15
C TYR A 32 -3.87 -13.96 -15.27
N LEU A 33 -3.57 -13.35 -14.14
CA LEU A 33 -2.59 -13.86 -13.18
C LEU A 33 -3.03 -15.19 -12.56
N GLY A 34 -4.31 -15.30 -12.21
CA GLY A 34 -4.86 -16.55 -11.66
C GLY A 34 -4.74 -17.73 -12.62
N ALA A 35 -5.03 -17.52 -13.91
CA ALA A 35 -4.90 -18.57 -14.92
C ALA A 35 -3.45 -19.07 -15.05
N LEU A 36 -2.46 -18.17 -15.00
CA LEU A 36 -1.04 -18.57 -15.02
C LEU A 36 -0.66 -19.39 -13.78
N LEU A 37 -1.17 -19.02 -12.62
CA LEU A 37 -0.90 -19.70 -11.36
C LEU A 37 -1.61 -21.08 -11.30
N GLU A 38 -2.84 -21.17 -11.80
CA GLU A 38 -3.60 -22.43 -11.90
C GLU A 38 -2.89 -23.45 -12.80
N GLU A 39 -2.34 -23.02 -13.94
CA GLU A 39 -1.52 -23.90 -14.82
C GLU A 39 -0.28 -24.46 -14.11
N ALA A 40 0.25 -23.75 -13.10
CA ALA A 40 1.36 -24.20 -12.27
C ALA A 40 0.95 -25.00 -11.03
N GLY A 41 -0.36 -25.21 -10.84
CA GLY A 41 -0.92 -26.02 -9.75
C GLY A 41 -1.32 -25.25 -8.51
N PHE A 42 -1.33 -23.91 -8.53
CA PHE A 42 -1.89 -23.11 -7.43
C PHE A 42 -3.41 -23.25 -7.37
N GLN A 43 -3.95 -23.27 -6.17
CA GLN A 43 -5.38 -23.10 -5.92
C GLN A 43 -5.68 -21.60 -5.84
N THR A 44 -6.63 -21.14 -6.65
CA THR A 44 -6.99 -19.71 -6.72
C THR A 44 -8.39 -19.44 -6.21
N THR A 45 -8.57 -18.31 -5.56
CA THR A 45 -9.87 -17.76 -5.18
C THR A 45 -9.94 -16.29 -5.53
N TYR A 46 -11.10 -15.85 -5.99
CA TYR A 46 -11.34 -14.47 -6.44
C TYR A 46 -12.37 -13.82 -5.54
N HIS A 47 -12.04 -12.63 -5.03
CA HIS A 47 -12.84 -11.91 -4.05
C HIS A 47 -13.24 -10.55 -4.61
N SER A 48 -14.51 -10.41 -5.00
CA SER A 48 -15.06 -9.16 -5.53
C SER A 48 -15.63 -8.29 -4.40
N PHE A 49 -15.38 -6.98 -4.45
CA PHE A 49 -15.95 -5.99 -3.55
C PHE A 49 -16.61 -4.81 -4.28
N GLY A 50 -16.71 -4.89 -5.61
CA GLY A 50 -17.37 -3.92 -6.47
C GLY A 50 -17.37 -4.37 -7.92
N ASP A 51 -18.00 -3.59 -8.79
CA ASP A 51 -18.03 -3.88 -10.23
C ASP A 51 -16.62 -3.80 -10.81
N GLY A 52 -16.14 -4.93 -11.36
CA GLY A 52 -14.77 -5.07 -11.88
C GLY A 52 -13.65 -5.02 -10.84
N ARG A 53 -13.96 -4.90 -9.52
CA ARG A 53 -13.02 -4.81 -8.42
C ARG A 53 -12.79 -6.19 -7.80
N VAL A 54 -11.70 -6.85 -8.14
CA VAL A 54 -11.43 -8.23 -7.75
C VAL A 54 -10.00 -8.39 -7.26
N SER A 55 -9.85 -8.91 -6.03
CA SER A 55 -8.59 -9.40 -5.48
C SER A 55 -8.46 -10.92 -5.70
N LEU A 56 -7.24 -11.41 -5.85
CA LEU A 56 -6.89 -12.81 -6.07
C LEU A 56 -6.07 -13.33 -4.89
N ILE A 57 -6.44 -14.49 -4.36
CA ILE A 57 -5.60 -15.28 -3.47
C ILE A 57 -5.22 -16.58 -4.20
N ALA A 58 -3.93 -16.88 -4.25
CA ALA A 58 -3.42 -18.12 -4.83
C ALA A 58 -2.51 -18.83 -3.83
N THR A 59 -2.72 -20.13 -3.62
CA THR A 59 -1.98 -20.92 -2.62
C THR A 59 -1.40 -22.18 -3.25
N LEU A 60 -0.18 -22.54 -2.86
CA LEU A 60 0.45 -23.80 -3.25
C LEU A 60 1.34 -24.32 -2.12
N GLY A 61 1.29 -25.62 -1.87
CA GLY A 61 1.90 -26.25 -0.71
C GLY A 61 0.99 -26.11 0.51
N ALA A 62 1.18 -26.93 1.49
CA ALA A 62 0.55 -26.82 2.79
C ALA A 62 1.30 -27.71 3.77
N SER A 63 1.99 -27.10 4.73
CA SER A 63 2.50 -27.81 5.89
C SER A 63 1.69 -27.39 7.12
N VAL A 64 1.37 -28.34 7.97
CA VAL A 64 0.67 -28.08 9.23
C VAL A 64 1.58 -27.46 10.30
N SER A 65 2.91 -27.57 10.16
CA SER A 65 3.87 -27.14 11.18
C SER A 65 4.33 -25.70 11.00
N LYS A 66 4.63 -25.27 9.81
CA LYS A 66 5.10 -23.90 9.50
C LYS A 66 4.11 -23.21 8.56
N ALA A 67 3.75 -21.97 8.85
CA ALA A 67 2.85 -21.20 7.99
C ALA A 67 3.52 -20.84 6.66
N PRO A 68 2.76 -20.66 5.56
CA PRO A 68 3.29 -20.29 4.25
C PRO A 68 3.98 -18.93 4.27
N LEU A 69 4.87 -18.71 3.30
CA LEU A 69 5.38 -17.38 2.96
C LEU A 69 4.33 -16.66 2.11
N CYS A 70 3.98 -15.44 2.49
CA CYS A 70 3.05 -14.61 1.74
C CYS A 70 3.82 -13.60 0.87
N PHE A 71 3.44 -13.49 -0.40
CA PHE A 71 3.76 -12.34 -1.25
C PHE A 71 2.48 -11.55 -1.48
N THR A 72 2.59 -10.23 -1.45
CA THR A 72 1.45 -9.35 -1.74
C THR A 72 1.85 -8.18 -2.63
N GLY A 73 0.88 -7.71 -3.38
CA GLY A 73 0.98 -6.52 -4.21
C GLY A 73 -0.32 -6.19 -4.90
N HIS A 74 -0.53 -4.91 -5.17
CA HIS A 74 -1.74 -4.41 -5.81
C HIS A 74 -1.61 -4.36 -7.34
N ILE A 75 -2.76 -4.38 -8.01
CA ILE A 75 -2.86 -4.32 -9.47
C ILE A 75 -3.68 -3.13 -9.98
N ASP A 76 -4.28 -2.34 -9.09
CA ASP A 76 -4.80 -1.02 -9.46
C ASP A 76 -3.68 0.01 -9.61
N THR A 77 -4.00 1.15 -10.18
CA THR A 77 -3.04 2.23 -10.42
C THR A 77 -3.74 3.58 -10.28
N VAL A 78 -3.00 4.63 -9.89
CA VAL A 78 -3.53 5.99 -9.86
C VAL A 78 -3.83 6.54 -11.27
N PRO A 79 -4.64 7.61 -11.38
CA PRO A 79 -4.86 8.34 -12.63
C PRO A 79 -3.56 8.87 -13.25
N LEU A 80 -3.61 9.16 -14.56
CA LEU A 80 -2.42 9.57 -15.33
C LEU A 80 -1.89 10.96 -14.95
N GLY A 81 -2.69 11.77 -14.26
CA GLY A 81 -2.37 13.17 -13.99
C GLY A 81 -2.67 14.10 -15.19
N ALA A 82 -2.37 15.39 -15.02
CA ALA A 82 -2.66 16.42 -16.04
C ALA A 82 -1.50 16.68 -17.01
N ALA A 83 -0.28 16.27 -16.67
CA ALA A 83 0.89 16.45 -17.52
C ALA A 83 0.85 15.49 -18.73
N PRO A 84 1.25 15.94 -19.94
CA PRO A 84 1.29 15.06 -21.11
C PRO A 84 2.37 13.98 -20.93
N TRP A 85 2.02 12.74 -21.26
CA TRP A 85 2.96 11.63 -21.32
C TRP A 85 3.73 11.65 -22.65
N ARG A 86 5.04 11.40 -22.60
CA ARG A 86 5.89 11.26 -23.80
C ARG A 86 5.74 9.88 -24.43
N MET A 87 5.52 8.85 -23.61
CA MET A 87 5.27 7.46 -24.00
C MET A 87 3.80 7.14 -23.73
N ASP A 88 3.17 6.31 -24.54
CA ASP A 88 1.81 5.83 -24.22
C ASP A 88 1.83 5.07 -22.89
N PRO A 89 1.03 5.51 -21.88
CA PRO A 89 1.05 4.92 -20.55
C PRO A 89 0.62 3.45 -20.50
N PHE A 90 0.05 2.92 -21.59
CA PHE A 90 -0.40 1.52 -21.67
C PHE A 90 0.27 0.71 -22.78
N ALA A 91 1.20 1.28 -23.55
CA ALA A 91 1.95 0.53 -24.56
C ALA A 91 2.98 -0.43 -23.95
N ALA A 92 3.49 -0.12 -22.77
CA ALA A 92 4.57 -0.85 -22.10
C ALA A 92 5.84 -0.91 -22.94
N ASP A 93 6.19 0.21 -23.57
CA ASP A 93 7.37 0.32 -24.40
C ASP A 93 8.65 0.32 -23.57
N THR A 94 9.72 -0.16 -24.18
CA THR A 94 11.03 -0.20 -23.51
C THR A 94 12.02 0.72 -24.25
N ASP A 95 12.66 1.59 -23.48
CA ASP A 95 13.74 2.44 -23.97
C ASP A 95 14.87 2.52 -22.93
N ALA A 96 16.11 2.44 -23.39
CA ALA A 96 17.33 2.54 -22.58
C ALA A 96 17.29 1.69 -21.27
N GLY A 97 16.79 0.46 -21.35
CA GLY A 97 16.70 -0.46 -20.19
C GLY A 97 15.58 -0.14 -19.20
N LYS A 98 14.66 0.74 -19.55
CA LYS A 98 13.45 1.12 -18.77
C LYS A 98 12.22 0.65 -19.51
N LEU A 99 11.25 0.11 -18.76
CA LEU A 99 9.91 -0.21 -19.25
C LEU A 99 8.96 0.88 -18.76
N TYR A 100 8.37 1.63 -19.69
CA TYR A 100 7.49 2.75 -19.42
C TYR A 100 6.03 2.34 -19.36
N GLY A 101 5.28 2.99 -18.49
CA GLY A 101 3.83 2.89 -18.40
C GLY A 101 3.29 3.08 -16.99
N ARG A 102 2.01 3.45 -16.88
CA ARG A 102 1.34 3.59 -15.59
C ARG A 102 1.25 2.24 -14.87
N GLY A 103 1.71 2.21 -13.61
CA GLY A 103 1.79 1.00 -12.80
C GLY A 103 3.03 0.15 -13.10
N SER A 104 3.95 0.60 -13.95
CA SER A 104 5.17 -0.15 -14.23
C SER A 104 6.08 -0.23 -13.01
N SER A 105 6.21 0.83 -12.23
CA SER A 105 6.92 0.85 -10.95
C SER A 105 5.99 0.54 -9.78
N ASP A 106 4.81 1.13 -9.77
CA ASP A 106 3.85 1.08 -8.68
C ASP A 106 2.56 0.35 -9.11
N MET A 107 2.43 -1.02 -8.89
CA MET A 107 3.55 -1.91 -8.52
C MET A 107 3.52 -3.20 -9.36
N LYS A 108 3.02 -3.11 -10.62
CA LYS A 108 2.83 -4.29 -11.49
C LYS A 108 4.13 -5.05 -11.79
N CYS A 109 5.30 -4.36 -11.80
CA CYS A 109 6.59 -5.06 -11.95
C CYS A 109 6.91 -5.94 -10.73
N GLY A 110 6.54 -5.52 -9.54
CA GLY A 110 6.65 -6.30 -8.30
C GLY A 110 5.76 -7.53 -8.35
N VAL A 111 4.47 -7.33 -8.74
CA VAL A 111 3.51 -8.43 -8.93
C VAL A 111 4.00 -9.42 -9.98
N ALA A 112 4.52 -8.95 -11.11
CA ALA A 112 5.10 -9.80 -12.14
C ALA A 112 6.31 -10.60 -11.64
N ALA A 113 7.20 -9.95 -10.88
CA ALA A 113 8.41 -10.59 -10.38
C ALA A 113 8.10 -11.71 -9.37
N PHE A 114 7.25 -11.48 -8.37
CA PHE A 114 6.93 -12.55 -7.42
C PHE A 114 6.04 -13.64 -8.05
N THR A 115 5.16 -13.29 -8.99
CA THR A 115 4.39 -14.29 -9.73
C THR A 115 5.31 -15.21 -10.50
N LEU A 116 6.28 -14.68 -11.25
CA LEU A 116 7.25 -15.51 -11.98
C LEU A 116 8.10 -16.36 -11.03
N ALA A 117 8.60 -15.80 -9.92
CA ALA A 117 9.34 -16.56 -8.93
C ALA A 117 8.52 -17.71 -8.36
N ALA A 118 7.23 -17.49 -8.07
CA ALA A 118 6.31 -18.52 -7.61
C ALA A 118 6.11 -19.62 -8.68
N LEU A 119 5.94 -19.25 -9.95
CA LEU A 119 5.81 -20.20 -11.06
C LEU A 119 7.06 -21.06 -11.24
N ASN A 120 8.25 -20.46 -11.15
CA ASN A 120 9.53 -21.17 -11.28
C ASN A 120 9.74 -22.16 -10.13
N MET A 121 9.30 -21.80 -8.93
CA MET A 121 9.47 -22.62 -7.72
C MET A 121 8.35 -23.64 -7.51
N ALA A 122 7.21 -23.54 -8.23
CA ALA A 122 5.99 -24.31 -7.99
C ALA A 122 6.22 -25.84 -7.83
N ARG A 123 7.02 -26.44 -8.71
CA ARG A 123 7.34 -27.88 -8.67
C ARG A 123 8.04 -28.36 -7.38
N HIS A 124 8.62 -27.42 -6.62
CA HIS A 124 9.37 -27.71 -5.40
C HIS A 124 8.56 -27.49 -4.11
N LEU A 125 7.31 -27.02 -4.21
CA LEU A 125 6.52 -26.58 -3.05
C LEU A 125 5.64 -27.67 -2.44
N SER A 126 5.48 -28.82 -3.10
CA SER A 126 4.69 -29.93 -2.56
C SER A 126 5.29 -30.45 -1.24
N GLY A 127 4.45 -30.55 -0.18
CA GLY A 127 4.87 -31.02 1.14
C GLY A 127 5.73 -30.00 1.94
N THR A 128 5.86 -28.78 1.48
CA THR A 128 6.56 -27.68 2.15
C THR A 128 5.57 -26.74 2.86
N PRO A 129 6.03 -25.73 3.64
CA PRO A 129 5.15 -24.66 4.11
C PRO A 129 4.35 -23.98 3.01
N GLY A 130 4.93 -23.86 1.83
CA GLY A 130 4.27 -23.35 0.64
C GLY A 130 4.22 -21.83 0.56
N LEU A 131 3.48 -21.36 -0.42
CA LEU A 131 3.28 -19.95 -0.73
C LEU A 131 1.81 -19.56 -0.68
N THR A 132 1.55 -18.33 -0.26
CA THR A 132 0.31 -17.62 -0.47
C THR A 132 0.62 -16.35 -1.25
N LEU A 133 -0.02 -16.14 -2.40
CA LEU A 133 0.05 -14.88 -3.15
C LEU A 133 -1.27 -14.14 -2.95
N VAL A 134 -1.20 -12.94 -2.40
CA VAL A 134 -2.35 -12.06 -2.20
C VAL A 134 -2.20 -10.89 -3.15
N ILE A 135 -2.93 -10.93 -4.25
CA ILE A 135 -2.88 -9.90 -5.30
C ILE A 135 -4.15 -9.06 -5.19
N THR A 136 -4.00 -7.84 -4.79
CA THR A 136 -5.09 -6.97 -4.33
C THR A 136 -5.52 -5.98 -5.39
N ALA A 137 -6.76 -5.55 -5.29
CA ALA A 137 -7.34 -4.42 -5.98
C ALA A 137 -7.59 -3.30 -4.96
N GLY A 138 -7.47 -2.02 -5.36
CA GLY A 138 -7.89 -0.90 -4.53
C GLY A 138 -6.94 -0.52 -3.39
N GLU A 139 -5.64 -0.70 -3.56
CA GLU A 139 -4.65 -0.22 -2.60
C GLU A 139 -4.59 1.30 -2.60
N GLU A 140 -4.55 1.91 -3.79
CA GLU A 140 -4.37 3.33 -4.06
C GLU A 140 -5.50 4.24 -3.49
N THR A 141 -6.60 3.64 -3.09
CA THR A 141 -7.75 4.31 -2.43
C THR A 141 -7.89 3.94 -0.95
N GLY A 142 -6.84 3.37 -0.35
CA GLY A 142 -6.79 3.05 1.09
C GLY A 142 -6.88 1.57 1.40
N CYS A 143 -6.20 0.72 0.63
CA CYS A 143 -6.10 -0.73 0.84
C CYS A 143 -7.47 -1.44 0.87
N GLU A 144 -8.45 -0.95 0.07
CA GLU A 144 -9.86 -1.42 0.10
C GLU A 144 -9.97 -2.93 -0.06
N GLY A 145 -9.27 -3.49 -1.06
CA GLY A 145 -9.29 -4.92 -1.34
C GLY A 145 -8.62 -5.75 -0.25
N ALA A 146 -7.49 -5.31 0.30
CA ALA A 146 -6.82 -5.98 1.40
C ALA A 146 -7.70 -6.01 2.65
N PHE A 147 -8.35 -4.88 3.01
CA PHE A 147 -9.31 -4.85 4.10
C PHE A 147 -10.57 -5.67 3.84
N HIS A 148 -11.03 -5.73 2.58
CA HIS A 148 -12.14 -6.62 2.22
C HIS A 148 -11.79 -8.09 2.51
N LEU A 149 -10.60 -8.53 2.10
CA LEU A 149 -10.10 -9.88 2.38
C LEU A 149 -9.94 -10.15 3.88
N TYR A 150 -9.38 -9.19 4.62
CA TYR A 150 -9.21 -9.28 6.08
C TYR A 150 -10.57 -9.43 6.78
N ARG A 151 -11.51 -8.54 6.51
CA ARG A 151 -12.86 -8.58 7.12
C ARG A 151 -13.64 -9.84 6.73
N GLY A 152 -13.39 -10.38 5.55
CA GLY A 152 -13.95 -11.63 5.08
C GLY A 152 -13.36 -12.88 5.74
N GLY A 153 -12.25 -12.76 6.48
CA GLY A 153 -11.57 -13.88 7.14
C GLY A 153 -11.01 -14.93 6.18
N VAL A 154 -10.71 -14.54 4.92
CA VAL A 154 -10.34 -15.47 3.84
C VAL A 154 -8.83 -15.64 3.63
N LEU A 155 -8.00 -14.85 4.32
CA LEU A 155 -6.55 -14.79 4.10
C LEU A 155 -5.78 -16.01 4.64
N GLY A 156 -6.37 -16.78 5.57
CA GLY A 156 -5.69 -17.92 6.17
C GLY A 156 -4.54 -17.52 7.11
N ARG A 157 -3.34 -18.09 6.92
CA ARG A 157 -2.16 -17.86 7.75
C ARG A 157 -0.96 -17.49 6.89
N ALA A 158 -0.08 -16.65 7.43
CA ALA A 158 1.26 -16.40 6.88
C ALA A 158 2.30 -16.38 8.00
N GLY A 159 3.48 -16.91 7.74
CA GLY A 159 4.59 -16.91 8.69
C GLY A 159 5.54 -15.73 8.48
N ALA A 160 5.56 -15.16 7.27
CA ALA A 160 6.23 -13.93 6.91
C ALA A 160 5.55 -13.32 5.67
N VAL A 161 5.73 -12.03 5.44
CA VAL A 161 5.12 -11.29 4.32
C VAL A 161 6.18 -10.51 3.55
N VAL A 162 6.18 -10.66 2.23
CA VAL A 162 6.92 -9.82 1.28
C VAL A 162 5.92 -8.94 0.54
N VAL A 163 6.03 -7.64 0.71
CA VAL A 163 5.22 -6.64 0.00
C VAL A 163 6.05 -6.10 -1.15
N ALA A 164 5.65 -6.37 -2.40
CA ALA A 164 6.47 -6.10 -3.58
C ALA A 164 6.37 -4.65 -4.09
N GLU A 165 6.13 -3.70 -3.19
CA GLU A 165 6.07 -2.24 -3.43
C GLU A 165 7.40 -1.66 -3.89
N PRO A 166 7.38 -0.51 -4.59
CA PRO A 166 8.58 0.14 -5.10
C PRO A 166 9.61 0.41 -4.01
N SER A 167 10.75 -0.29 -4.07
CA SER A 167 11.86 -0.08 -3.15
C SER A 167 13.23 -0.12 -3.86
N SER A 168 13.26 -0.17 -5.19
CA SER A 168 14.48 -0.36 -5.98
C SER A 168 15.26 -1.62 -5.56
N ASN A 169 14.55 -2.69 -5.20
CA ASN A 169 15.09 -3.93 -4.61
C ASN A 169 15.79 -3.74 -3.24
N TYR A 170 15.57 -2.62 -2.57
CA TYR A 170 16.11 -2.41 -1.23
C TYR A 170 15.11 -2.91 -0.18
N PRO A 171 15.49 -3.82 0.75
CA PRO A 171 14.57 -4.36 1.74
C PRO A 171 14.30 -3.35 2.85
N PHE A 172 13.08 -2.78 2.87
CA PHE A 172 12.63 -1.94 3.98
C PHE A 172 11.99 -2.79 5.07
N VAL A 173 12.35 -2.53 6.31
CA VAL A 173 11.87 -3.28 7.49
C VAL A 173 10.48 -2.86 7.97
N GLY A 174 9.78 -2.08 7.18
CA GLY A 174 8.42 -1.61 7.46
C GLY A 174 8.11 -0.26 6.84
N HIS A 175 6.96 0.30 7.21
CA HIS A 175 6.45 1.58 6.71
C HIS A 175 5.67 2.34 7.79
N LYS A 176 5.53 3.66 7.60
CA LYS A 176 4.65 4.48 8.44
C LYS A 176 3.19 4.12 8.24
N GLY A 177 2.39 4.28 9.28
CA GLY A 177 0.94 4.24 9.18
C GLY A 177 0.38 5.56 8.64
N ALA A 178 -0.90 5.55 8.27
CA ALA A 178 -1.65 6.71 7.85
C ALA A 178 -3.02 6.72 8.54
N LEU A 179 -3.32 7.83 9.21
CA LEU A 179 -4.63 8.09 9.79
C LEU A 179 -5.16 9.38 9.18
N TRP A 180 -6.19 9.27 8.34
CA TRP A 180 -6.84 10.42 7.75
C TRP A 180 -8.15 10.70 8.46
N LEU A 181 -8.28 11.94 8.93
CA LEU A 181 -9.46 12.39 9.63
C LEU A 181 -10.10 13.56 8.89
N LYS A 182 -11.42 13.64 8.99
CA LYS A 182 -12.19 14.83 8.63
C LYS A 182 -12.75 15.44 9.89
N ALA A 183 -12.42 16.70 10.14
CA ALA A 183 -13.00 17.47 11.21
C ALA A 183 -14.08 18.41 10.64
N ARG A 184 -15.27 18.39 11.21
CA ARG A 184 -16.40 19.24 10.82
C ARG A 184 -16.79 20.18 11.93
N THR A 185 -17.08 21.43 11.56
CA THR A 185 -17.67 22.43 12.45
C THR A 185 -19.01 22.86 11.90
N ARG A 186 -19.97 23.10 12.82
CA ARG A 186 -21.32 23.54 12.47
C ARG A 186 -21.59 24.93 13.04
N GLY A 187 -22.36 25.70 12.31
CA GLY A 187 -22.78 27.04 12.66
C GLY A 187 -24.26 27.26 12.42
N VAL A 188 -24.64 28.53 12.33
CA VAL A 188 -25.98 28.99 11.99
C VAL A 188 -25.84 30.09 10.95
N THR A 189 -26.50 29.91 9.82
CA THR A 189 -26.43 30.91 8.74
C THR A 189 -27.18 32.20 9.12
N ALA A 190 -26.67 33.33 8.65
CA ALA A 190 -27.30 34.65 8.76
C ALA A 190 -26.81 35.54 7.60
N HIS A 191 -27.49 36.66 7.42
CA HIS A 191 -27.02 37.66 6.43
C HIS A 191 -25.68 38.27 6.87
N GLY A 192 -24.69 38.38 5.95
CA GLY A 192 -23.34 38.85 6.25
C GLY A 192 -23.25 40.23 6.93
N SER A 193 -24.30 41.09 6.80
CA SER A 193 -24.40 42.39 7.50
C SER A 193 -24.94 42.31 8.94
N MET A 194 -25.39 41.10 9.35
CA MET A 194 -25.96 40.83 10.70
C MET A 194 -25.30 39.54 11.27
N PRO A 195 -23.96 39.49 11.38
CA PRO A 195 -23.25 38.26 11.75
C PRO A 195 -23.59 37.82 13.20
N GLU A 196 -24.02 38.73 14.04
CA GLU A 196 -24.43 38.45 15.41
C GLU A 196 -25.70 37.58 15.51
N LYS A 197 -26.47 37.44 14.42
CA LYS A 197 -27.64 36.54 14.33
C LYS A 197 -27.30 35.13 13.89
N GLY A 198 -26.05 34.89 13.52
CA GLY A 198 -25.53 33.61 13.08
C GLY A 198 -24.45 33.06 14.01
N VAL A 199 -23.95 31.88 13.65
CA VAL A 199 -22.76 31.27 14.26
C VAL A 199 -21.82 30.86 13.13
N ASN A 200 -20.65 31.44 13.05
CA ASN A 200 -19.73 31.23 11.94
C ASN A 200 -18.91 29.93 12.11
N ALA A 201 -19.22 28.91 11.30
CA ALA A 201 -18.52 27.63 11.29
C ALA A 201 -17.05 27.76 10.82
N VAL A 202 -16.75 28.72 9.93
CA VAL A 202 -15.37 28.94 9.45
C VAL A 202 -14.49 29.49 10.59
N TYR A 203 -14.99 30.35 11.47
CA TYR A 203 -14.22 30.78 12.64
C TYR A 203 -13.92 29.63 13.59
N LYS A 204 -14.89 28.75 13.84
CA LYS A 204 -14.67 27.55 14.66
C LYS A 204 -13.61 26.64 14.02
N ALA A 205 -13.69 26.41 12.72
CA ALA A 205 -12.72 25.61 11.98
C ALA A 205 -11.31 26.24 12.00
N ALA A 206 -11.19 27.56 11.88
CA ALA A 206 -9.92 28.26 11.97
C ALA A 206 -9.27 28.10 13.36
N HIS A 207 -10.06 28.17 14.44
CA HIS A 207 -9.57 27.87 15.79
C HIS A 207 -9.12 26.40 15.93
N ALA A 208 -9.87 25.47 15.35
CA ALA A 208 -9.49 24.06 15.32
C ALA A 208 -8.15 23.83 14.60
N VAL A 209 -7.94 24.47 13.42
CA VAL A 209 -6.66 24.39 12.66
C VAL A 209 -5.50 24.94 13.49
N SER A 210 -5.69 26.09 14.16
CA SER A 210 -4.68 26.67 15.05
C SER A 210 -4.35 25.74 16.23
N GLY A 211 -5.34 25.02 16.75
CA GLY A 211 -5.13 23.99 17.76
C GLY A 211 -4.34 22.79 17.22
N LEU A 212 -4.66 22.34 16.01
CA LEU A 212 -3.94 21.24 15.35
C LEU A 212 -2.48 21.60 15.05
N GLU A 213 -2.18 22.82 14.62
CA GLU A 213 -0.81 23.32 14.40
C GLU A 213 0.04 23.23 15.67
N GLN A 214 -0.57 23.44 16.83
CA GLN A 214 0.10 23.37 18.13
C GLN A 214 0.12 21.96 18.73
N PHE A 215 -0.54 20.99 18.10
CA PHE A 215 -0.55 19.60 18.59
C PHE A 215 0.86 19.04 18.65
N ARG A 216 1.18 18.32 19.72
CA ARG A 216 2.46 17.63 19.90
C ARG A 216 2.23 16.20 20.30
N PHE A 217 2.85 15.29 19.55
CA PHE A 217 2.86 13.88 19.90
C PHE A 217 3.67 13.66 21.18
N THR A 218 3.10 12.97 22.15
CA THR A 218 3.74 12.64 23.42
C THR A 218 4.44 11.28 23.39
N ASN A 219 4.15 10.48 22.37
CA ASN A 219 4.79 9.19 22.15
C ASN A 219 6.28 9.36 21.84
N PRO A 220 7.16 8.46 22.33
CA PRO A 220 8.57 8.49 21.96
C PRO A 220 8.72 8.30 20.44
N PRO A 221 9.71 8.97 19.81
CA PRO A 221 10.02 8.73 18.42
C PRO A 221 10.49 7.29 18.21
N HIS A 222 10.10 6.69 17.08
CA HIS A 222 10.62 5.39 16.68
C HIS A 222 12.04 5.50 16.11
N GLY A 223 12.94 4.58 16.45
CA GLY A 223 14.36 4.66 16.10
C GLY A 223 14.65 4.86 14.60
N LEU A 224 13.88 4.22 13.71
CA LEU A 224 14.04 4.34 12.26
C LEU A 224 13.02 5.27 11.60
N MET A 225 11.78 5.31 12.10
CA MET A 225 10.69 6.11 11.50
C MET A 225 10.63 7.54 12.03
N GLY A 226 11.37 7.85 13.12
CA GLY A 226 11.28 9.15 13.78
C GLY A 226 9.95 9.38 14.48
N GLN A 227 9.50 10.63 14.50
CA GLN A 227 8.24 11.04 15.11
C GLN A 227 7.07 10.87 14.14
N ALA A 228 5.87 10.66 14.69
CA ALA A 228 4.63 10.83 13.94
C ALA A 228 4.47 12.30 13.49
N THR A 229 3.76 12.51 12.40
CA THR A 229 3.52 13.87 11.86
C THR A 229 2.03 14.11 11.64
N LEU A 230 1.59 15.36 11.76
CA LEU A 230 0.23 15.80 11.49
C LEU A 230 0.28 16.99 10.53
N ASN A 231 -0.54 16.92 9.48
CA ASN A 231 -0.70 17.97 8.50
C ASN A 231 -2.18 18.24 8.25
N VAL A 232 -2.56 19.51 8.19
CA VAL A 232 -3.88 19.92 7.67
C VAL A 232 -3.74 20.09 6.16
N GLY A 233 -4.28 19.14 5.39
CA GLY A 233 -4.16 19.10 3.93
C GLY A 233 -5.25 19.90 3.20
N THR A 234 -6.45 19.98 3.75
CA THR A 234 -7.57 20.73 3.15
C THR A 234 -8.35 21.52 4.19
N PHE A 235 -8.91 22.66 3.76
CA PHE A 235 -9.82 23.46 4.57
C PHE A 235 -10.86 24.10 3.65
N HIS A 236 -12.14 23.76 3.87
CA HIS A 236 -13.25 24.25 3.07
C HIS A 236 -14.37 24.77 3.97
N GLY A 237 -15.01 25.88 3.60
CA GLY A 237 -16.13 26.40 4.36
C GLY A 237 -16.81 27.58 3.70
N GLY A 238 -18.13 27.72 3.93
CA GLY A 238 -18.95 28.77 3.35
C GLY A 238 -19.36 28.51 1.91
N LEU A 239 -20.45 29.14 1.48
CA LEU A 239 -21.01 29.03 0.13
C LEU A 239 -20.82 30.33 -0.68
N ASN A 240 -20.89 31.48 -0.01
CA ASN A 240 -20.77 32.81 -0.61
C ASN A 240 -20.26 33.82 0.43
N ILE A 241 -19.87 35.03 -0.04
CA ILE A 241 -19.23 36.05 0.80
C ILE A 241 -20.23 36.77 1.73
N ASN A 242 -21.50 36.86 1.35
CA ASN A 242 -22.50 37.69 2.03
C ASN A 242 -23.41 36.88 2.97
N SER A 243 -23.04 35.67 3.35
CA SER A 243 -23.72 34.86 4.35
C SER A 243 -22.73 34.37 5.43
N VAL A 244 -23.21 34.27 6.68
CA VAL A 244 -22.47 33.60 7.74
C VAL A 244 -22.42 32.08 7.41
N PRO A 245 -21.22 31.47 7.33
CA PRO A 245 -21.10 30.04 7.05
C PRO A 245 -21.65 29.16 8.17
N ASP A 246 -22.46 28.19 7.82
CA ASP A 246 -23.04 27.21 8.75
C ASP A 246 -22.33 25.86 8.77
N GLN A 247 -21.34 25.65 7.87
CA GLN A 247 -20.51 24.44 7.83
C GLN A 247 -19.09 24.78 7.36
N ALA A 248 -18.10 24.09 7.97
CA ALA A 248 -16.75 24.00 7.45
C ALA A 248 -16.17 22.60 7.72
N GLU A 249 -15.23 22.18 6.85
CA GLU A 249 -14.56 20.90 6.90
C GLU A 249 -13.04 21.08 6.80
N ILE A 250 -12.30 20.26 7.56
CA ILE A 250 -10.84 20.21 7.61
C ILE A 250 -10.42 18.78 7.34
N GLY A 251 -9.54 18.56 6.34
CA GLY A 251 -8.89 17.27 6.08
C GLY A 251 -7.54 17.21 6.78
N ILE A 252 -7.32 16.15 7.56
CA ILE A 252 -6.15 15.96 8.40
C ILE A 252 -5.44 14.68 7.96
N ASP A 253 -4.16 14.77 7.60
CA ASP A 253 -3.26 13.65 7.31
C ASP A 253 -2.29 13.46 8.48
N ILE A 254 -2.33 12.28 9.11
CA ILE A 254 -1.43 11.93 10.19
C ILE A 254 -0.61 10.70 9.75
N ARG A 255 0.73 10.84 9.74
CA ARG A 255 1.63 9.72 9.51
C ARG A 255 2.11 9.18 10.84
N THR A 256 1.69 7.97 11.14
CA THR A 256 1.93 7.34 12.44
C THR A 256 3.15 6.42 12.43
N VAL A 257 3.61 6.05 13.62
CA VAL A 257 4.71 5.11 13.86
C VAL A 257 4.23 4.06 14.87
N PRO A 258 4.88 2.90 15.02
CA PRO A 258 4.40 1.80 15.86
C PRO A 258 4.13 2.14 17.34
N THR A 259 4.68 3.26 17.83
CA THR A 259 4.46 3.73 19.22
C THR A 259 3.18 4.53 19.40
N VAL A 260 2.39 4.75 18.34
CA VAL A 260 1.15 5.55 18.34
C VAL A 260 -0.07 4.64 18.27
N ASP A 261 -0.86 4.62 19.32
CA ASP A 261 -2.20 4.01 19.30
C ASP A 261 -3.19 4.97 18.64
N HIS A 262 -3.78 4.56 17.51
CA HIS A 262 -4.69 5.41 16.73
C HIS A 262 -5.97 5.76 17.50
N LYS A 263 -6.51 4.83 18.29
CA LYS A 263 -7.73 5.07 19.08
C LYS A 263 -7.50 6.12 20.16
N GLU A 264 -6.34 6.04 20.84
CA GLU A 264 -5.98 7.03 21.85
C GLU A 264 -5.66 8.38 21.19
N LEU A 265 -4.97 8.38 20.04
CA LEU A 265 -4.69 9.62 19.29
C LEU A 265 -5.98 10.34 18.89
N ILE A 266 -6.98 9.62 18.35
CA ILE A 266 -8.29 10.20 18.01
C ILE A 266 -8.95 10.81 19.25
N ARG A 267 -8.90 10.14 20.42
CA ARG A 267 -9.46 10.67 21.67
C ARG A 267 -8.72 11.93 22.16
N LEU A 268 -7.40 11.97 22.01
CA LEU A 268 -6.59 13.14 22.35
C LEU A 268 -6.94 14.33 21.46
N LEU A 269 -7.03 14.11 20.14
CA LEU A 269 -7.44 15.14 19.19
C LEU A 269 -8.85 15.64 19.46
N ALA A 270 -9.81 14.75 19.69
CA ALA A 270 -11.20 15.13 20.03
C ALA A 270 -11.26 16.00 21.30
N ARG A 271 -10.47 15.66 22.33
CA ARG A 271 -10.39 16.47 23.55
C ARG A 271 -9.79 17.84 23.30
N GLN A 272 -8.74 17.94 22.50
CA GLN A 272 -8.08 19.20 22.20
C GLN A 272 -8.95 20.11 21.33
N LEU A 273 -9.66 19.55 20.35
CA LEU A 273 -10.52 20.29 19.43
C LEU A 273 -11.84 20.72 20.09
N GLY A 274 -12.25 20.03 21.14
CA GLY A 274 -13.47 20.34 21.90
C GLY A 274 -14.77 19.84 21.26
N PRO A 275 -15.90 20.04 21.96
CA PRO A 275 -17.18 19.41 21.59
C PRO A 275 -17.85 20.03 20.35
N GLU A 276 -17.35 21.16 19.86
CA GLU A 276 -17.89 21.80 18.66
C GLU A 276 -17.29 21.28 17.34
N VAL A 277 -16.34 20.33 17.41
CA VAL A 277 -15.66 19.72 16.28
C VAL A 277 -16.01 18.23 16.23
N GLU A 278 -16.72 17.83 15.19
CA GLU A 278 -17.01 16.41 14.91
C GLU A 278 -15.83 15.81 14.15
N LEU A 279 -15.26 14.69 14.64
CA LEU A 279 -14.22 13.94 13.94
C LEU A 279 -14.79 12.69 13.28
N GLU A 280 -14.48 12.50 12.00
CA GLU A 280 -14.78 11.32 11.21
C GLU A 280 -13.46 10.70 10.73
N THR A 281 -13.29 9.40 10.93
CA THR A 281 -12.14 8.66 10.37
C THR A 281 -12.43 8.30 8.92
N LEU A 282 -11.57 8.77 8.02
CA LEU A 282 -11.63 8.45 6.58
C LEU A 282 -10.77 7.24 6.25
N MET A 283 -9.61 7.12 6.88
CA MET A 283 -8.67 6.02 6.69
C MET A 283 -7.92 5.75 7.99
N ASP A 284 -7.68 4.48 8.28
CA ASP A 284 -7.00 4.01 9.49
C ASP A 284 -6.08 2.83 9.12
N LEU A 285 -4.81 3.13 8.85
CA LEU A 285 -3.77 2.20 8.44
C LEU A 285 -2.64 2.23 9.46
N GLU A 286 -2.49 1.16 10.22
CA GLU A 286 -1.43 1.07 11.22
C GLU A 286 -0.04 0.98 10.57
N ALA A 287 0.97 1.46 11.30
CA ALA A 287 2.36 1.30 10.90
C ALA A 287 2.79 -0.17 10.98
N VAL A 288 3.63 -0.59 10.05
CA VAL A 288 4.20 -1.94 10.00
C VAL A 288 5.69 -1.87 10.29
N TYR A 289 6.18 -2.73 11.18
CA TYR A 289 7.59 -2.79 11.52
C TYR A 289 8.03 -4.20 11.91
N THR A 290 9.14 -4.62 11.33
CA THR A 290 9.86 -5.82 11.72
C THR A 290 11.20 -5.43 12.34
N ASP A 291 11.54 -6.02 13.48
CA ASP A 291 12.87 -5.82 14.08
C ASP A 291 13.95 -6.23 13.07
N PRO A 292 14.91 -5.36 12.73
CA PRO A 292 16.01 -5.74 11.85
C PRO A 292 16.82 -6.94 12.34
N GLN A 293 16.77 -7.27 13.63
CA GLN A 293 17.44 -8.44 14.20
C GLN A 293 16.59 -9.73 14.09
N ASP A 294 15.35 -9.64 13.61
CA ASP A 294 14.54 -10.83 13.37
C ASP A 294 15.29 -11.80 12.43
N PRO A 295 15.38 -13.11 12.76
CA PRO A 295 16.14 -14.09 11.99
C PRO A 295 15.74 -14.16 10.51
N TRP A 296 14.43 -14.02 10.21
CA TRP A 296 13.98 -14.03 8.82
C TRP A 296 14.38 -12.73 8.10
N MET A 297 14.27 -11.57 8.78
CA MET A 297 14.71 -10.29 8.19
C MET A 297 16.22 -10.31 7.91
N GLN A 298 17.04 -10.87 8.81
CA GLN A 298 18.46 -11.06 8.58
C GLN A 298 18.72 -11.97 7.36
N SER A 299 17.93 -13.03 7.19
CA SER A 299 17.99 -13.88 6.00
C SER A 299 17.64 -13.12 4.72
N VAL A 300 16.65 -12.22 4.74
CA VAL A 300 16.32 -11.36 3.60
C VAL A 300 17.48 -10.41 3.28
N PHE A 301 18.12 -9.80 4.29
CA PHE A 301 19.30 -8.96 4.06
C PHE A 301 20.44 -9.74 3.41
N ASP A 302 20.68 -10.99 3.85
CA ASP A 302 21.71 -11.87 3.25
C ASP A 302 21.40 -12.23 1.79
N VAL A 303 20.13 -12.44 1.45
CA VAL A 303 19.69 -12.68 0.07
C VAL A 303 19.93 -11.45 -0.81
N MET A 304 19.60 -10.27 -0.28
CA MET A 304 19.66 -9.03 -1.08
C MET A 304 21.07 -8.43 -1.16
N ALA A 305 21.99 -8.79 -0.26
CA ALA A 305 23.36 -8.28 -0.26
C ALA A 305 24.10 -8.44 -1.60
N PRO A 306 24.16 -9.62 -2.25
CA PRO A 306 24.82 -9.78 -3.54
C PRO A 306 24.11 -9.06 -4.69
N ILE A 307 22.79 -8.86 -4.58
CA ILE A 307 21.98 -8.14 -5.59
C ILE A 307 22.26 -6.63 -5.55
N LEU A 308 22.46 -6.10 -4.33
CA LEU A 308 22.71 -4.69 -4.08
C LEU A 308 24.20 -4.30 -4.13
N GLY A 309 25.10 -5.28 -4.05
CA GLY A 309 26.54 -5.09 -3.96
C GLY A 309 27.07 -4.98 -2.53
N ASP A 310 26.22 -4.56 -1.58
CA ASP A 310 26.55 -4.45 -0.16
C ASP A 310 25.39 -4.98 0.70
N ARG A 311 25.70 -5.36 1.96
CA ARG A 311 24.67 -5.72 2.92
C ARG A 311 23.79 -4.51 3.24
N PRO A 312 22.45 -4.59 3.04
CA PRO A 312 21.57 -3.46 3.30
C PRO A 312 21.51 -3.09 4.77
N ALA A 313 21.53 -1.78 5.06
CA ALA A 313 21.23 -1.25 6.37
C ALA A 313 19.70 -1.14 6.58
N PRO A 314 19.18 -1.25 7.81
CA PRO A 314 17.75 -1.11 8.06
C PRO A 314 17.22 0.26 7.62
N ARG A 315 16.18 0.25 6.79
CA ARG A 315 15.44 1.43 6.32
C ARG A 315 13.94 1.14 6.36
N VAL A 316 13.14 2.19 6.30
CA VAL A 316 11.68 2.12 6.30
C VAL A 316 11.12 2.93 5.13
N ALA A 317 9.96 2.50 4.61
CA ALA A 317 9.20 3.28 3.65
C ALA A 317 8.41 4.40 4.36
N THR A 318 8.21 5.51 3.67
CA THR A 318 7.44 6.66 4.17
C THR A 318 5.97 6.61 3.76
N TYR A 319 5.63 5.78 2.76
CA TYR A 319 4.29 5.48 2.29
C TYR A 319 3.71 4.29 3.06
N PHE A 320 2.41 4.07 2.96
CA PHE A 320 1.73 2.87 3.49
C PHE A 320 1.62 1.81 2.39
N THR A 321 1.22 0.60 2.77
CA THR A 321 0.99 -0.52 1.84
C THR A 321 -0.13 -1.41 2.36
N ASP A 322 -0.58 -2.37 1.56
CA ASP A 322 -1.53 -3.41 1.97
C ASP A 322 -1.09 -4.23 3.19
N ALA A 323 0.20 -4.18 3.56
CA ALA A 323 0.67 -4.80 4.79
C ALA A 323 -0.06 -4.27 6.03
N ALA A 324 -0.59 -3.04 6.02
CA ALA A 324 -1.38 -2.51 7.13
C ALA A 324 -2.62 -3.38 7.44
N ALA A 325 -3.26 -3.94 6.41
CA ALA A 325 -4.39 -4.87 6.58
C ALA A 325 -3.94 -6.32 6.78
N LEU A 326 -2.94 -6.78 6.00
CA LEU A 326 -2.47 -8.16 6.05
C LEU A 326 -1.80 -8.50 7.38
N ASN A 327 -1.02 -7.59 7.96
CA ASN A 327 -0.38 -7.81 9.25
C ASN A 327 -1.39 -8.03 10.37
N GLN A 328 -2.48 -7.25 10.38
CA GLN A 328 -3.59 -7.47 11.32
C GLN A 328 -4.22 -8.85 11.12
N ALA A 329 -4.47 -9.25 9.86
CA ALA A 329 -5.07 -10.55 9.54
C ALA A 329 -4.18 -11.72 9.97
N TYR A 330 -2.87 -11.59 9.84
CA TYR A 330 -1.88 -12.64 10.11
C TYR A 330 -1.26 -12.58 11.52
N SER A 331 -1.75 -11.68 12.39
CA SER A 331 -1.22 -11.49 13.76
C SER A 331 0.23 -10.99 13.78
N ASN A 332 0.53 -10.01 12.92
CA ASN A 332 1.79 -9.28 12.81
C ASN A 332 3.04 -10.17 12.57
N PRO A 333 3.07 -10.96 11.49
CA PRO A 333 4.27 -11.72 11.13
C PRO A 333 5.40 -10.78 10.69
N PRO A 334 6.67 -11.23 10.68
CA PRO A 334 7.75 -10.49 10.06
C PRO A 334 7.40 -10.09 8.63
N THR A 335 7.58 -8.80 8.32
CA THR A 335 7.17 -8.21 7.03
C THR A 335 8.29 -7.37 6.46
N VAL A 336 8.58 -7.54 5.17
CA VAL A 336 9.51 -6.72 4.40
C VAL A 336 8.80 -6.05 3.23
N VAL A 337 9.09 -4.77 2.99
CA VAL A 337 8.72 -4.10 1.74
C VAL A 337 9.91 -4.20 0.80
N LEU A 338 9.73 -4.93 -0.30
CA LEU A 338 10.81 -5.29 -1.21
C LEU A 338 10.28 -5.51 -2.62
N GLY A 339 10.50 -4.57 -3.51
CA GLY A 339 10.10 -4.68 -4.90
C GLY A 339 11.02 -3.94 -5.87
N PRO A 340 10.97 -4.28 -7.16
CA PRO A 340 11.87 -3.73 -8.17
C PRO A 340 11.55 -2.31 -8.62
N GLY A 341 10.33 -1.82 -8.36
CA GLY A 341 9.87 -0.50 -8.77
C GLY A 341 10.70 0.64 -8.17
N GLU A 342 10.71 1.77 -8.86
CA GLU A 342 11.42 2.98 -8.45
C GLU A 342 10.53 3.84 -7.55
N PRO A 343 10.82 4.02 -6.24
CA PRO A 343 9.96 4.81 -5.35
C PRO A 343 9.71 6.24 -5.84
N GLN A 344 10.71 6.84 -6.52
CA GLN A 344 10.58 8.20 -7.05
C GLN A 344 9.71 8.29 -8.31
N MET A 345 9.35 7.15 -8.93
CA MET A 345 8.48 7.11 -10.11
C MET A 345 7.03 6.80 -9.76
N ALA A 346 6.75 6.40 -8.52
CA ALA A 346 5.38 6.21 -8.05
C ALA A 346 4.55 7.49 -8.30
N HIS A 347 3.38 7.35 -8.95
CA HIS A 347 2.44 8.42 -9.30
C HIS A 347 2.96 9.47 -10.31
N GLN A 348 4.18 9.33 -10.84
CA GLN A 348 4.75 10.30 -11.78
C GLN A 348 4.25 10.09 -13.22
N THR A 349 4.25 11.18 -14.00
CA THR A 349 4.12 11.12 -15.47
C THR A 349 5.38 10.49 -16.06
N ASP A 350 5.25 9.74 -17.14
CA ASP A 350 6.34 8.95 -17.74
C ASP A 350 6.94 7.92 -16.74
N GLU A 351 6.09 7.34 -15.88
CA GLU A 351 6.46 6.28 -14.96
C GLU A 351 7.18 5.15 -15.69
N TYR A 352 8.25 4.63 -15.06
CA TYR A 352 9.00 3.50 -15.59
C TYR A 352 9.54 2.61 -14.47
N CYS A 353 9.76 1.33 -14.76
CA CYS A 353 10.62 0.45 -13.96
C CYS A 353 11.90 0.10 -14.72
N VAL A 354 12.97 -0.20 -13.99
CA VAL A 354 14.26 -0.63 -14.57
C VAL A 354 14.23 -2.14 -14.82
N VAL A 355 14.39 -2.54 -16.08
CA VAL A 355 14.30 -3.94 -16.53
C VAL A 355 15.22 -4.86 -15.71
N GLU A 356 16.49 -4.49 -15.54
CA GLU A 356 17.47 -5.26 -14.77
C GLU A 356 17.03 -5.48 -13.30
N ARG A 357 16.35 -4.49 -12.69
CA ARG A 357 15.84 -4.63 -11.32
C ARG A 357 14.68 -5.62 -11.23
N VAL A 358 13.81 -5.65 -12.23
CA VAL A 358 12.72 -6.64 -12.30
C VAL A 358 13.28 -8.05 -12.39
N GLU A 359 14.31 -8.28 -13.22
CA GLU A 359 14.98 -9.57 -13.36
C GLU A 359 15.69 -9.99 -12.07
N LYS A 360 16.41 -9.06 -11.42
CA LYS A 360 17.08 -9.29 -10.13
C LYS A 360 16.09 -9.58 -9.00
N ALA A 361 14.91 -8.96 -9.01
CA ALA A 361 13.87 -9.23 -8.03
C ALA A 361 13.40 -10.69 -8.09
N VAL A 362 13.22 -11.25 -9.29
CA VAL A 362 12.86 -12.66 -9.46
C VAL A 362 13.86 -13.58 -8.76
N ALA A 363 15.16 -13.39 -9.01
CA ALA A 363 16.20 -14.19 -8.39
C ALA A 363 16.22 -14.04 -6.85
N GLY A 364 16.03 -12.83 -6.34
CA GLY A 364 15.90 -12.56 -4.91
C GLY A 364 14.70 -13.27 -4.28
N TYR A 365 13.54 -13.20 -4.93
CA TYR A 365 12.32 -13.85 -4.44
C TYR A 365 12.43 -15.39 -4.49
N GLU A 366 13.00 -15.97 -5.55
CA GLU A 366 13.26 -17.41 -5.62
C GLU A 366 14.14 -17.89 -4.45
N GLU A 367 15.18 -17.14 -4.12
CA GLU A 367 16.07 -17.47 -3.00
C GLU A 367 15.37 -17.30 -1.64
N ILE A 368 14.53 -16.27 -1.47
CA ILE A 368 13.70 -16.10 -0.26
C ILE A 368 12.72 -17.28 -0.13
N ILE A 369 12.05 -17.68 -1.21
CA ILE A 369 11.17 -18.86 -1.25
C ILE A 369 11.94 -20.11 -0.88
N ARG A 370 13.11 -20.33 -1.48
CA ARG A 370 13.94 -21.51 -1.24
C ARG A 370 14.32 -21.61 0.24
N ARG A 371 14.77 -20.52 0.85
CA ARG A 371 15.12 -20.50 2.28
C ARG A 371 13.92 -20.70 3.21
N TRP A 372 12.75 -20.23 2.82
CA TRP A 372 11.54 -20.40 3.64
C TRP A 372 10.97 -21.81 3.57
N CYS A 373 10.90 -22.38 2.36
CA CYS A 373 10.19 -23.61 2.07
C CYS A 373 11.05 -24.86 2.07
N LEU A 374 12.36 -24.74 1.73
CA LEU A 374 13.20 -25.91 1.45
C LEU A 374 14.36 -26.08 2.45
N THR A 375 14.50 -25.19 3.40
CA THR A 375 15.45 -25.26 4.53
C THR A 375 14.70 -25.24 5.86
#